data_cd5e74d50bb20525310800ecc75f955f
#
_entry.id   cd5e74d50bb20525310800ecc75f955f
#
_cell.length_a   1.000
_cell.length_b   1.000
_cell.length_c   1.000
_cell.angle_alpha   90.00
_cell.angle_beta   90.00
_cell.angle_gamma   90.00
#
_symmetry.space_group_name_H-M   'P 1'
#
loop_
_entity.id
_entity.type
_entity.pdbx_description
1 polymer ?
#
loop_
_entity_poly.entity_id
_entity_poly.type
_entity_poly.pdbx_seq_one_letter_code
_entity_poly.pdbx_strand_id
1 'polypeptide(L)'
;MQPTFWKFAASLPSSWYQTLYHRDYFSIYYHVVSDGNLPHVGHLYSYKTPEMFEDDLRYLKRHAYHPITYEQITRHVSHGNSLPAKAVILTVDDGFAECFSTMRPLLLKFDIPCIFFVTTTYLDNRGMGAELKAPLC
;
A
#
# COMPACT_ATOMS: atom_id res chain seq x y z
N MET A 1 -20.56 18.65 -15.00
CA MET A 1 -20.01 19.83 -14.31
C MET A 1 -19.15 19.34 -13.16
N GLN A 2 -17.83 19.24 -13.34
CA GLN A 2 -16.93 18.86 -12.24
C GLN A 2 -16.78 20.05 -11.29
N PRO A 3 -16.90 19.87 -9.98
CA PRO A 3 -16.85 20.99 -9.04
C PRO A 3 -15.48 21.66 -9.08
N THR A 4 -15.49 22.96 -9.25
CA THR A 4 -14.35 23.90 -9.30
C THR A 4 -13.42 23.80 -8.08
N PHE A 5 -13.90 23.18 -7.01
CA PHE A 5 -13.18 22.97 -5.74
C PHE A 5 -11.88 22.14 -5.90
N TRP A 6 -11.89 21.09 -6.71
CA TRP A 6 -10.70 20.24 -6.89
C TRP A 6 -9.58 20.93 -7.67
N LYS A 7 -9.92 21.83 -8.59
CA LYS A 7 -8.91 22.63 -9.32
C LYS A 7 -8.24 23.65 -8.42
N PHE A 8 -8.98 24.22 -7.48
CA PHE A 8 -8.43 25.15 -6.48
C PHE A 8 -7.54 24.40 -5.47
N ALA A 9 -7.99 23.24 -4.98
CA ALA A 9 -7.21 22.41 -4.08
C ALA A 9 -5.87 21.97 -4.71
N ALA A 10 -5.86 21.57 -5.98
CA ALA A 10 -4.66 21.15 -6.70
C ALA A 10 -3.64 22.29 -6.94
N SER A 11 -4.04 23.55 -6.81
CA SER A 11 -3.16 24.73 -6.98
C SER A 11 -2.52 25.21 -5.67
N LEU A 12 -2.90 24.66 -4.53
CA LEU A 12 -2.32 25.04 -3.23
C LEU A 12 -0.92 24.46 -3.06
N PRO A 13 0.03 25.21 -2.49
CA PRO A 13 1.33 24.68 -2.13
C PRO A 13 1.17 23.47 -1.20
N SER A 14 2.01 22.46 -1.38
CA SER A 14 1.98 21.23 -0.55
C SER A 14 2.05 21.50 0.96
N SER A 15 2.71 22.60 1.36
CA SER A 15 2.77 23.06 2.75
C SER A 15 1.41 23.43 3.33
N TRP A 16 0.48 23.95 2.50
CA TRP A 16 -0.89 24.30 2.94
C TRP A 16 -1.74 23.06 3.19
N TYR A 17 -1.53 22.00 2.40
CA TYR A 17 -2.16 20.71 2.65
C TYR A 17 -1.75 20.12 3.99
N GLN A 18 -0.47 20.23 4.35
CA GLN A 18 0.03 19.76 5.64
C GLN A 18 -0.56 20.55 6.82
N THR A 19 -0.86 21.83 6.62
CA THR A 19 -1.47 22.69 7.66
C THR A 19 -2.98 22.48 7.80
N LEU A 20 -3.67 22.20 6.69
CA LEU A 20 -5.13 22.01 6.69
C LEU A 20 -5.55 20.58 7.05
N TYR A 21 -4.71 19.60 6.77
CA TYR A 21 -4.93 18.20 7.12
C TYR A 21 -3.82 17.78 8.09
N HIS A 22 -4.04 18.01 9.38
CA HIS A 22 -3.24 17.40 10.45
C HIS A 22 -3.44 15.89 10.40
N ARG A 23 -2.71 15.22 9.52
CA ARG A 23 -2.64 13.77 9.49
C ARG A 23 -1.29 13.37 10.05
N ASP A 24 -1.33 12.60 11.11
CA ASP A 24 -0.12 12.10 11.77
C ASP A 24 0.62 11.08 10.90
N TYR A 25 -0.08 10.49 9.92
CA TYR A 25 0.48 9.54 8.96
C TYR A 25 -0.30 9.50 7.64
N PHE A 26 0.33 8.96 6.60
CA PHE A 26 -0.27 8.63 5.31
C PHE A 26 -0.42 7.12 5.17
N SER A 27 -1.46 6.66 4.48
CA SER A 27 -1.61 5.26 4.09
C SER A 27 -1.42 5.14 2.59
N ILE A 28 -0.57 4.19 2.19
CA ILE A 28 -0.37 3.77 0.80
C ILE A 28 -0.73 2.30 0.74
N TYR A 29 -1.59 1.94 -0.22
CA TYR A 29 -2.01 0.56 -0.39
C TYR A 29 -1.71 0.04 -1.79
N TYR A 30 -1.42 -1.23 -1.85
CA TYR A 30 -1.22 -2.01 -3.06
C TYR A 30 -2.08 -3.27 -3.00
N HIS A 31 -2.34 -3.89 -4.15
CA HIS A 31 -2.96 -5.21 -4.21
C HIS A 31 -1.98 -6.21 -4.80
N VAL A 32 -1.39 -5.87 -5.94
CA VAL A 32 -0.47 -6.74 -6.65
C VAL A 32 0.59 -5.92 -7.38
N VAL A 33 1.78 -6.51 -7.50
CA VAL A 33 2.91 -5.98 -8.28
C VAL A 33 3.40 -7.12 -9.17
N SER A 34 3.35 -6.94 -10.48
CA SER A 34 3.75 -7.98 -11.44
C SER A 34 4.18 -7.36 -12.76
N ASP A 35 5.13 -7.98 -13.45
CA ASP A 35 5.48 -7.73 -14.83
C ASP A 35 4.75 -8.70 -15.80
N GLY A 36 4.10 -9.72 -15.24
CA GLY A 36 3.28 -10.66 -15.98
C GLY A 36 1.88 -10.16 -16.30
N ASN A 37 1.23 -10.81 -17.25
CA ASN A 37 -0.18 -10.57 -17.49
C ASN A 37 -1.03 -11.30 -16.46
N LEU A 38 -1.82 -10.56 -15.70
CA LEU A 38 -2.74 -11.06 -14.68
C LEU A 38 -4.21 -10.90 -15.15
N PRO A 39 -4.75 -11.82 -15.96
CA PRO A 39 -6.09 -11.66 -16.53
C PRO A 39 -7.21 -11.54 -15.49
N HIS A 40 -7.01 -12.16 -14.32
CA HIS A 40 -7.97 -12.14 -13.22
C HIS A 40 -7.96 -10.82 -12.43
N VAL A 41 -6.94 -9.99 -12.62
CA VAL A 41 -6.77 -8.69 -11.94
C VAL A 41 -6.85 -7.53 -12.92
N GLY A 42 -6.22 -7.65 -14.09
CA GLY A 42 -6.03 -6.56 -15.04
C GLY A 42 -7.32 -5.91 -15.58
N HIS A 43 -8.46 -6.60 -15.48
CA HIS A 43 -9.76 -6.04 -15.83
C HIS A 43 -10.40 -5.23 -14.68
N LEU A 44 -9.89 -5.33 -13.47
CA LEU A 44 -10.40 -4.65 -12.28
C LEU A 44 -9.65 -3.33 -12.04
N TYR A 45 -8.32 -3.36 -12.15
CA TYR A 45 -7.46 -2.19 -11.93
C TYR A 45 -6.08 -2.36 -12.57
N SER A 46 -5.40 -1.22 -12.76
CA SER A 46 -4.00 -1.22 -13.18
C SER A 46 -3.10 -1.56 -12.00
N TYR A 47 -2.07 -2.36 -12.23
CA TYR A 47 -1.05 -2.71 -11.23
C TYR A 47 0.34 -2.25 -11.69
N LYS A 48 1.25 -2.14 -10.75
CA LYS A 48 2.64 -1.70 -10.99
C LYS A 48 3.52 -2.87 -11.37
N THR A 49 4.57 -2.58 -12.14
CA THR A 49 5.68 -3.52 -12.34
C THR A 49 6.59 -3.54 -11.10
N PRO A 50 7.45 -4.57 -10.94
CA PRO A 50 8.43 -4.63 -9.87
C PRO A 50 9.35 -3.39 -9.82
N GLU A 51 9.77 -2.88 -10.99
CA GLU A 51 10.60 -1.69 -11.10
C GLU A 51 9.87 -0.44 -10.60
N MET A 52 8.61 -0.27 -11.00
CA MET A 52 7.80 0.87 -10.54
C MET A 52 7.57 0.82 -9.03
N PHE A 53 7.38 -0.37 -8.49
CA PHE A 53 7.24 -0.55 -7.04
C PHE A 53 8.56 -0.26 -6.32
N GLU A 54 9.69 -0.73 -6.84
CA GLU A 54 11.01 -0.42 -6.29
C GLU A 54 11.28 1.09 -6.31
N ASP A 55 10.87 1.79 -7.37
CA ASP A 55 11.01 3.25 -7.46
C ASP A 55 10.15 3.97 -6.41
N ASP A 56 8.94 3.48 -6.10
CA ASP A 56 8.14 4.01 -4.99
C ASP A 56 8.88 3.85 -3.65
N LEU A 57 9.46 2.67 -3.37
CA LEU A 57 10.21 2.43 -2.13
C LEU A 57 11.44 3.35 -2.03
N ARG A 58 12.16 3.54 -3.14
CA ARG A 58 13.28 4.49 -3.23
C ARG A 58 12.83 5.93 -3.01
N TYR A 59 11.66 6.29 -3.56
CA TYR A 59 11.09 7.61 -3.35
C TYR A 59 10.82 7.88 -1.87
N LEU A 60 10.20 6.95 -1.16
CA LEU A 60 9.94 7.07 0.27
C LEU A 60 11.24 7.34 1.04
N LYS A 61 12.29 6.54 0.79
CA LYS A 61 13.59 6.70 1.45
C LYS A 61 14.24 8.05 1.12
N ARG A 62 14.29 8.44 -0.17
CA ARG A 62 14.93 9.70 -0.60
C ARG A 62 14.25 10.95 -0.05
N HIS A 63 12.94 10.90 0.15
CA HIS A 63 12.16 12.04 0.65
C HIS A 63 11.92 12.01 2.16
N ALA A 64 12.66 11.16 2.88
CA ALA A 64 12.61 11.03 4.33
C ALA A 64 11.17 10.73 4.85
N TYR A 65 10.43 9.90 4.11
CA TYR A 65 9.25 9.26 4.68
C TYR A 65 9.68 8.14 5.63
N HIS A 66 8.94 7.97 6.71
CA HIS A 66 9.21 6.97 7.72
C HIS A 66 8.12 5.89 7.69
N PRO A 67 8.37 4.76 7.02
CA PRO A 67 7.46 3.63 7.07
C PRO A 67 7.32 3.12 8.50
N ILE A 68 6.08 2.98 8.98
CA ILE A 68 5.75 2.59 10.35
C ILE A 68 5.14 1.19 10.40
N THR A 69 5.36 0.50 11.51
CA THR A 69 4.82 -0.84 11.74
C THR A 69 3.37 -0.80 12.24
N TYR A 70 2.69 -1.96 12.16
CA TYR A 70 1.37 -2.14 12.76
C TYR A 70 1.36 -1.81 14.26
N GLU A 71 2.41 -2.19 14.97
CA GLU A 71 2.52 -1.91 16.40
C GLU A 71 2.61 -0.41 16.68
N GLN A 72 3.37 0.33 15.88
CA GLN A 72 3.50 1.79 16.04
C GLN A 72 2.16 2.50 15.82
N ILE A 73 1.42 2.13 14.77
CA ILE A 73 0.09 2.73 14.52
C ILE A 73 -0.91 2.35 15.61
N THR A 74 -0.90 1.10 16.08
CA THR A 74 -1.78 0.66 17.16
C THR A 74 -1.50 1.42 18.45
N ARG A 75 -0.23 1.60 18.82
CA ARG A 75 0.15 2.40 20.01
C ARG A 75 -0.22 3.86 19.86
N HIS A 76 -0.08 4.42 18.66
CA HIS A 76 -0.50 5.79 18.38
C HIS A 76 -2.01 5.96 18.59
N VAL A 77 -2.82 5.10 17.99
CA VAL A 77 -4.29 5.19 18.08
C VAL A 77 -4.81 4.89 19.48
N SER A 78 -4.23 3.89 20.18
CA SER A 78 -4.73 3.45 21.48
C SER A 78 -4.20 4.26 22.67
N HIS A 79 -3.00 4.82 22.56
CA HIS A 79 -2.30 5.46 23.68
C HIS A 79 -1.82 6.88 23.37
N GLY A 80 -2.06 7.39 22.17
CA GLY A 80 -1.62 8.74 21.77
C GLY A 80 -0.10 8.87 21.60
N ASN A 81 0.63 7.76 21.40
CA ASN A 81 2.07 7.82 21.19
C ASN A 81 2.39 8.63 19.91
N SER A 82 3.42 9.46 19.95
CA SER A 82 3.85 10.23 18.79
C SER A 82 4.40 9.32 17.68
N LEU A 83 4.09 9.66 16.43
CA LEU A 83 4.70 9.07 15.25
C LEU A 83 5.85 9.92 14.73
N PRO A 84 6.80 9.34 13.98
CA PRO A 84 7.83 10.13 13.31
C PRO A 84 7.22 11.10 12.30
N ALA A 85 7.90 12.20 12.01
CA ALA A 85 7.50 13.11 10.95
C ALA A 85 7.41 12.36 9.62
N LYS A 86 6.43 12.70 8.77
CA LYS A 86 6.18 12.00 7.50
C LYS A 86 6.00 10.49 7.66
N ALA A 87 5.32 10.06 8.74
CA ALA A 87 4.97 8.65 8.93
C ALA A 87 4.13 8.15 7.76
N VAL A 88 4.45 6.96 7.27
CA VAL A 88 3.69 6.29 6.22
C VAL A 88 3.46 4.82 6.59
N ILE A 89 2.22 4.35 6.42
CA ILE A 89 1.88 2.94 6.57
C ILE A 89 1.69 2.34 5.18
N LEU A 90 2.40 1.26 4.89
CA LEU A 90 2.20 0.48 3.67
C LEU A 90 1.32 -0.71 3.97
N THR A 91 0.33 -0.92 3.10
CA THR A 91 -0.54 -2.10 3.17
C THR A 91 -0.60 -2.79 1.82
N VAL A 92 -0.81 -4.09 1.85
CA VAL A 92 -1.08 -4.89 0.65
C VAL A 92 -2.31 -5.73 0.93
N ASP A 93 -3.28 -5.64 0.03
CA ASP A 93 -4.57 -6.29 0.18
C ASP A 93 -4.63 -7.60 -0.62
N ASP A 94 -5.63 -8.42 -0.33
CA ASP A 94 -6.03 -9.67 -0.99
C ASP A 94 -5.09 -10.87 -0.79
N GLY A 95 -3.78 -10.70 -0.65
CA GLY A 95 -2.83 -11.80 -0.42
C GLY A 95 -2.50 -12.60 -1.68
N PHE A 96 -2.35 -11.93 -2.84
CA PHE A 96 -1.88 -12.57 -4.07
C PHE A 96 -0.48 -13.16 -3.93
N ALA A 97 -0.15 -14.17 -4.76
CA ALA A 97 1.15 -14.85 -4.75
C ALA A 97 2.33 -13.88 -4.93
N GLU A 98 2.15 -12.84 -5.73
CA GLU A 98 3.11 -11.79 -6.01
C GLU A 98 3.46 -10.94 -4.77
N CYS A 99 2.59 -10.92 -3.76
CA CYS A 99 2.89 -10.30 -2.47
C CYS A 99 4.11 -10.95 -1.83
N PHE A 100 4.20 -12.28 -1.92
CA PHE A 100 5.30 -13.05 -1.36
C PHE A 100 6.49 -13.14 -2.31
N SER A 101 6.26 -13.47 -3.59
CA SER A 101 7.32 -13.73 -4.56
C SER A 101 8.02 -12.47 -5.08
N THR A 102 7.29 -11.35 -5.18
CA THR A 102 7.78 -10.10 -5.79
C THR A 102 7.90 -8.96 -4.78
N MET A 103 6.83 -8.67 -4.03
CA MET A 103 6.83 -7.49 -3.16
C MET A 103 7.68 -7.70 -1.90
N ARG A 104 7.54 -8.84 -1.24
CA ARG A 104 8.29 -9.12 0.00
C ARG A 104 9.81 -9.00 -0.15
N PRO A 105 10.48 -9.56 -1.18
CA PRO A 105 11.92 -9.37 -1.38
C PRO A 105 12.34 -7.92 -1.50
N LEU A 106 11.55 -7.09 -2.21
CA LEU A 106 11.81 -5.66 -2.36
C LEU A 106 11.63 -4.92 -1.03
N LEU A 107 10.56 -5.20 -0.29
CA LEU A 107 10.34 -4.60 1.02
C LEU A 107 11.49 -4.91 2.00
N LEU A 108 11.97 -6.16 2.02
CA LEU A 108 13.13 -6.57 2.82
C LEU A 108 14.42 -5.87 2.37
N LYS A 109 14.66 -5.74 1.06
CA LYS A 109 15.82 -5.04 0.51
C LYS A 109 15.90 -3.58 0.99
N PHE A 110 14.76 -2.92 1.14
CA PHE A 110 14.68 -1.52 1.56
C PHE A 110 14.43 -1.35 3.06
N ASP A 111 14.32 -2.45 3.82
CA ASP A 111 13.96 -2.43 5.24
C ASP A 111 12.69 -1.58 5.48
N ILE A 112 11.63 -1.92 4.76
CA ILE A 112 10.35 -1.23 4.82
C ILE A 112 9.30 -2.19 5.38
N PRO A 113 8.70 -1.90 6.55
CA PRO A 113 7.60 -2.67 7.09
C PRO A 113 6.34 -2.51 6.22
N CYS A 114 5.56 -3.58 6.13
CA CYS A 114 4.31 -3.60 5.38
C CYS A 114 3.31 -4.51 6.08
N ILE A 115 2.03 -4.16 6.00
CA ILE A 115 0.93 -4.97 6.52
C ILE A 115 0.27 -5.68 5.35
N PHE A 116 0.17 -7.00 5.43
CA PHE A 116 -0.54 -7.79 4.43
C PHE A 116 -1.91 -8.18 4.99
N PHE A 117 -2.97 -7.74 4.31
CA PHE A 117 -4.34 -8.17 4.56
C PHE A 117 -4.68 -9.34 3.64
N VAL A 118 -4.90 -10.50 4.22
CA VAL A 118 -5.11 -11.73 3.47
C VAL A 118 -6.57 -12.14 3.52
N THR A 119 -7.15 -12.44 2.37
CA THR A 119 -8.52 -12.95 2.27
C THR A 119 -8.56 -14.40 2.73
N THR A 120 -9.03 -14.65 3.96
CA THR A 120 -8.98 -15.98 4.59
C THR A 120 -9.79 -17.05 3.87
N THR A 121 -10.84 -16.68 3.13
CA THR A 121 -11.60 -17.60 2.29
C THR A 121 -10.73 -18.35 1.27
N TYR A 122 -9.67 -17.72 0.79
CA TYR A 122 -8.72 -18.36 -0.13
C TYR A 122 -7.78 -19.34 0.57
N LEU A 123 -7.48 -19.12 1.85
CA LEU A 123 -6.62 -20.01 2.63
C LEU A 123 -7.29 -21.35 2.94
N ASP A 124 -8.59 -21.32 3.19
CA ASP A 124 -9.34 -22.50 3.61
C ASP A 124 -9.84 -23.37 2.47
N ASN A 125 -9.66 -22.97 1.21
CA ASN A 125 -10.30 -23.57 0.03
C ASN A 125 -11.83 -23.72 0.17
N ARG A 126 -12.45 -23.02 1.14
CA ARG A 126 -13.88 -23.08 1.43
C ARG A 126 -14.58 -21.94 0.69
N GLY A 127 -15.13 -22.22 -0.45
CA GLY A 127 -15.95 -21.25 -1.21
C GLY A 127 -15.43 -20.92 -2.60
N MET A 128 -14.32 -21.49 -3.00
CA MET A 128 -13.92 -21.43 -4.40
C MET A 128 -14.59 -22.54 -5.16
N GLY A 129 -15.53 -22.19 -6.06
CA GLY A 129 -15.91 -23.08 -7.15
C GLY A 129 -14.67 -23.56 -7.89
N ALA A 130 -14.73 -24.71 -8.50
CA ALA A 130 -13.59 -25.39 -9.17
C ALA A 130 -12.86 -24.54 -10.22
N GLU A 131 -13.39 -23.37 -10.57
CA GLU A 131 -12.90 -22.47 -11.62
C GLU A 131 -11.91 -21.39 -11.12
N LEU A 132 -11.79 -21.19 -9.81
CA LEU A 132 -10.91 -20.17 -9.21
C LEU A 132 -9.77 -20.80 -8.41
N LYS A 133 -9.24 -21.91 -8.87
CA LYS A 133 -7.95 -22.42 -8.37
C LYS A 133 -6.80 -21.59 -8.95
N ALA A 134 -6.73 -20.31 -8.60
CA ALA A 134 -5.45 -19.62 -8.65
C ALA A 134 -4.54 -20.34 -7.64
N PRO A 135 -3.30 -20.69 -8.01
CA PRO A 135 -2.36 -21.23 -7.04
C PRO A 135 -2.17 -20.17 -5.96
N LEU A 136 -2.74 -20.43 -4.81
CA LEU A 136 -2.39 -19.71 -3.59
C LEU A 136 -0.93 -20.00 -3.28
N CYS A 137 -0.19 -19.01 -2.89
CA CYS A 137 1.23 -19.02 -2.52
C CYS A 137 1.58 -20.16 -1.62
#